data_59f558aaa9fdce0113f5eff7e2f58f1f
#
_entry.id   59f558aaa9fdce0113f5eff7e2f58f1f
#
_cell.length_a   1.000
_cell.length_b   1.000
_cell.length_c   1.000
_cell.angle_alpha   90.00
_cell.angle_beta   90.00
_cell.angle_gamma   90.00
#
_symmetry.space_group_name_H-M   'P 1'
#
loop_
_entity.id
_entity.type
_entity.pdbx_description
1 polymer ?
#
loop_
_entity_poly.entity_id
_entity_poly.type
_entity_poly.pdbx_seq_one_letter_code
_entity_poly.pdbx_strand_id
1 'polypeptide(L)'
;MLLWTEQFATGSPEIDEQHRMLIRHLNEFESLLVQTNPTPAQLATIMKFLDFLEHYIACHFSFEENCMASHRCPVHQKNCQAHENFIQIFQRFKMRSRKEGFRIPMLIELNDTINAWIQDHILRVDTELKPCLARARG
;
A
#
# COMPACT_ATOMS: atom_id res chain seq x y z
N MET A 1 8.47 -10.16 -6.32
CA MET A 1 7.06 -10.42 -5.99
C MET A 1 6.90 -10.60 -4.49
N LEU A 2 5.95 -9.90 -3.89
CA LEU A 2 5.69 -9.99 -2.45
C LEU A 2 4.65 -11.06 -2.17
N LEU A 3 4.84 -11.86 -1.10
CA LEU A 3 3.88 -12.89 -0.69
C LEU A 3 3.43 -12.63 0.74
N TRP A 4 2.12 -12.76 0.98
CA TRP A 4 1.59 -12.65 2.33
C TRP A 4 1.99 -13.89 3.15
N THR A 5 2.43 -13.66 4.40
CA THR A 5 2.75 -14.72 5.35
C THR A 5 2.11 -14.40 6.69
N GLU A 6 2.08 -15.37 7.60
CA GLU A 6 1.52 -15.18 8.95
C GLU A 6 2.25 -14.11 9.75
N GLN A 7 3.48 -13.76 9.38
CA GLN A 7 4.22 -12.66 10.02
C GLN A 7 3.53 -11.31 9.82
N PHE A 8 2.71 -11.17 8.78
CA PHE A 8 1.97 -9.94 8.49
C PHE A 8 0.63 -9.86 9.23
N ALA A 9 0.23 -10.90 9.96
CA ALA A 9 -1.08 -10.94 10.61
C ALA A 9 -1.20 -9.86 11.68
N THR A 10 -2.34 -9.15 11.66
CA THR A 10 -2.63 -8.05 12.60
C THR A 10 -3.61 -8.44 13.70
N GLY A 11 -4.23 -9.61 13.59
CA GLY A 11 -5.30 -10.02 14.47
C GLY A 11 -6.69 -9.58 14.02
N SER A 12 -6.77 -8.71 13.00
CA SER A 12 -8.03 -8.32 12.37
C SER A 12 -8.20 -9.07 11.05
N PRO A 13 -9.20 -9.97 10.94
CA PRO A 13 -9.42 -10.68 9.68
C PRO A 13 -9.68 -9.75 8.50
N GLU A 14 -10.39 -8.65 8.73
CA GLU A 14 -10.70 -7.67 7.69
C GLU A 14 -9.45 -6.96 7.19
N ILE A 15 -8.59 -6.50 8.09
CA ILE A 15 -7.34 -5.82 7.73
C ILE A 15 -6.40 -6.80 7.04
N ASP A 16 -6.29 -8.03 7.56
CA ASP A 16 -5.44 -9.05 6.95
C ASP A 16 -5.88 -9.37 5.52
N GLU A 17 -7.19 -9.46 5.29
CA GLU A 17 -7.72 -9.67 3.94
C GLU A 17 -7.40 -8.49 3.02
N GLN A 18 -7.53 -7.26 3.52
CA GLN A 18 -7.17 -6.07 2.76
C GLN A 18 -5.68 -6.07 2.42
N HIS A 19 -4.82 -6.50 3.32
CA HIS A 19 -3.38 -6.63 3.06
C HIS A 19 -3.10 -7.70 2.00
N ARG A 20 -3.79 -8.83 2.05
CA ARG A 20 -3.64 -9.88 1.02
C ARG A 20 -4.05 -9.36 -0.35
N MET A 21 -5.17 -8.64 -0.43
CA MET A 21 -5.65 -8.04 -1.67
C MET A 21 -4.70 -6.97 -2.18
N LEU A 22 -4.15 -6.15 -1.28
CA LEU A 22 -3.18 -5.14 -1.64
C LEU A 22 -1.93 -5.76 -2.25
N ILE A 23 -1.41 -6.81 -1.64
CA ILE A 23 -0.25 -7.54 -2.16
C ILE A 23 -0.56 -8.12 -3.55
N ARG A 24 -1.76 -8.67 -3.73
CA ARG A 24 -2.19 -9.18 -5.04
C ARG A 24 -2.20 -8.08 -6.09
N HIS A 25 -2.77 -6.92 -5.76
CA HIS A 25 -2.81 -5.78 -6.69
C HIS A 25 -1.43 -5.25 -7.02
N LEU A 26 -0.53 -5.21 -6.04
CA LEU A 26 0.87 -4.82 -6.27
C LEU A 26 1.57 -5.78 -7.22
N ASN A 27 1.32 -7.08 -7.07
CA ASN A 27 1.90 -8.09 -7.96
C ASN A 27 1.32 -7.99 -9.36
N GLU A 28 0.03 -7.68 -9.50
CA GLU A 28 -0.60 -7.43 -10.80
C GLU A 28 0.01 -6.21 -11.47
N PHE A 29 0.21 -5.12 -10.72
CA PHE A 29 0.86 -3.92 -11.23
C PHE A 29 2.26 -4.23 -11.73
N GLU A 30 3.04 -4.97 -10.94
CA GLU A 30 4.39 -5.39 -11.32
C GLU A 30 4.38 -6.15 -12.65
N SER A 31 3.41 -7.05 -12.84
CA SER A 31 3.31 -7.83 -14.07
C SER A 31 3.04 -6.98 -15.31
N LEU A 32 2.40 -5.82 -15.16
CA LEU A 32 2.16 -4.89 -16.25
C LEU A 32 3.42 -4.12 -16.67
N LEU A 33 4.44 -4.10 -15.82
CA LEU A 33 5.66 -3.31 -16.04
C LEU A 33 6.77 -4.06 -16.77
N VAL A 34 6.52 -5.30 -17.20
CA VAL A 34 7.52 -6.12 -17.92
C VAL A 34 7.70 -5.68 -19.37
N GLN A 35 6.89 -4.77 -19.86
CA GLN A 35 6.95 -4.28 -21.24
C GLN A 35 8.02 -3.21 -21.39
N THR A 36 8.89 -3.36 -22.39
CA THR A 36 9.97 -2.38 -22.64
C THR A 36 9.50 -1.17 -23.43
N ASN A 37 8.58 -1.37 -24.37
CA ASN A 37 8.06 -0.29 -25.24
C ASN A 37 6.52 -0.40 -25.27
N PRO A 38 5.82 0.07 -24.25
CA PRO A 38 4.36 -0.03 -24.22
C PRO A 38 3.72 0.86 -25.30
N THR A 39 2.67 0.37 -25.93
CA THR A 39 1.82 1.19 -26.81
C THR A 39 1.09 2.24 -25.97
N PRO A 40 0.58 3.33 -26.57
CA PRO A 40 -0.25 4.28 -25.83
C PRO A 40 -1.43 3.62 -25.11
N ALA A 41 -2.05 2.63 -25.74
CA ALA A 41 -3.17 1.88 -25.11
C ALA A 41 -2.70 1.09 -23.88
N GLN A 42 -1.54 0.44 -23.97
CA GLN A 42 -0.96 -0.31 -22.85
C GLN A 42 -0.59 0.63 -21.71
N LEU A 43 0.01 1.77 -22.02
CA LEU A 43 0.36 2.77 -21.02
C LEU A 43 -0.90 3.32 -20.33
N ALA A 44 -1.97 3.56 -21.08
CA ALA A 44 -3.25 3.99 -20.51
C ALA A 44 -3.81 2.96 -19.54
N THR A 45 -3.70 1.67 -19.86
CA THR A 45 -4.12 0.58 -18.96
C THR A 45 -3.31 0.59 -17.67
N ILE A 46 -1.99 0.75 -17.78
CA ILE A 46 -1.09 0.84 -16.59
C ILE A 46 -1.50 2.02 -15.72
N MET A 47 -1.79 3.17 -16.33
CA MET A 47 -2.16 4.38 -15.59
C MET A 47 -3.50 4.23 -14.88
N LYS A 48 -4.48 3.59 -15.51
CA LYS A 48 -5.76 3.30 -14.87
C LYS A 48 -5.58 2.38 -13.66
N PHE A 49 -4.71 1.38 -13.79
CA PHE A 49 -4.42 0.47 -12.69
C PHE A 49 -3.73 1.21 -11.53
N LEU A 50 -2.84 2.13 -11.85
CA LEU A 50 -2.16 2.95 -10.84
C LEU A 50 -3.17 3.82 -10.08
N ASP A 51 -4.13 4.44 -10.77
CA ASP A 51 -5.19 5.22 -10.12
C ASP A 51 -6.06 4.34 -9.21
N PHE A 52 -6.39 3.15 -9.67
CA PHE A 52 -7.13 2.17 -8.87
C PHE A 52 -6.34 1.80 -7.60
N LEU A 53 -5.06 1.53 -7.74
CA LEU A 53 -4.17 1.15 -6.64
C LEU A 53 -4.09 2.27 -5.60
N GLU A 54 -3.93 3.51 -6.04
CA GLU A 54 -3.90 4.67 -5.16
C GLU A 54 -5.18 4.79 -4.35
N HIS A 55 -6.32 4.63 -5.00
CA HIS A 55 -7.62 4.70 -4.34
C HIS A 55 -7.79 3.56 -3.33
N TYR A 56 -7.41 2.35 -3.71
CA TYR A 56 -7.46 1.19 -2.83
C TYR A 56 -6.63 1.40 -1.56
N ILE A 57 -5.40 1.90 -1.72
CA ILE A 57 -4.50 2.17 -0.61
C ILE A 57 -5.10 3.22 0.32
N ALA A 58 -5.65 4.31 -0.22
CA ALA A 58 -6.26 5.36 0.59
C ALA A 58 -7.45 4.86 1.40
N CYS A 59 -8.32 4.04 0.80
CA CYS A 59 -9.45 3.44 1.49
C CYS A 59 -9.00 2.48 2.59
N HIS A 60 -7.98 1.67 2.31
CA HIS A 60 -7.40 0.76 3.30
C HIS A 60 -6.82 1.53 4.49
N PHE A 61 -6.08 2.60 4.22
CA PHE A 61 -5.50 3.43 5.28
C PHE A 61 -6.59 4.00 6.20
N SER A 62 -7.66 4.53 5.62
CA SER A 62 -8.79 5.06 6.39
C SER A 62 -9.45 3.99 7.25
N PHE A 63 -9.67 2.81 6.69
CA PHE A 63 -10.26 1.68 7.42
C PHE A 63 -9.39 1.29 8.62
N GLU A 64 -8.09 1.17 8.41
CA GLU A 64 -7.13 0.76 9.44
C GLU A 64 -7.02 1.82 10.54
N GLU A 65 -6.94 3.10 10.17
CA GLU A 65 -6.87 4.19 11.13
C GLU A 65 -8.14 4.25 11.99
N ASN A 66 -9.32 4.06 11.39
CA ASN A 66 -10.57 4.02 12.13
C ASN A 66 -10.62 2.82 13.09
N CYS A 67 -10.12 1.67 12.66
CA CYS A 67 -10.03 0.48 13.51
C CYS A 67 -9.15 0.75 14.74
N MET A 68 -7.97 1.33 14.52
CA MET A 68 -7.04 1.65 15.60
C MET A 68 -7.61 2.71 16.54
N ALA A 69 -8.28 3.73 16.01
CA ALA A 69 -8.90 4.78 16.81
C ALA A 69 -10.03 4.21 17.67
N SER A 70 -10.89 3.38 17.12
CA SER A 70 -12.04 2.81 17.84
C SER A 70 -11.60 1.88 18.96
N HIS A 71 -10.46 1.21 18.83
CA HIS A 71 -9.88 0.35 19.86
C HIS A 71 -8.87 1.08 20.75
N ARG A 72 -8.69 2.37 20.55
CA ARG A 72 -7.74 3.21 21.30
C ARG A 72 -6.34 2.62 21.33
N CYS A 73 -5.87 2.17 20.17
CA CYS A 73 -4.55 1.58 20.04
C CYS A 73 -3.45 2.63 20.20
N PRO A 74 -2.42 2.35 21.02
CA PRO A 74 -1.31 3.31 21.18
C PRO A 74 -0.58 3.64 19.88
N VAL A 75 -0.60 2.71 18.91
CA VAL A 75 0.08 2.87 17.64
C VAL A 75 -0.70 3.73 16.64
N HIS A 76 -1.93 4.13 16.97
CA HIS A 76 -2.81 4.88 16.05
C HIS A 76 -2.13 6.11 15.45
N GLN A 77 -1.57 6.98 16.30
CA GLN A 77 -0.92 8.22 15.83
C GLN A 77 0.28 7.93 14.93
N LYS A 78 1.11 6.97 15.32
CA LYS A 78 2.26 6.55 14.53
C LYS A 78 1.84 6.02 13.17
N ASN A 79 0.73 5.28 13.13
CA ASN A 79 0.19 4.73 11.89
C ASN A 79 -0.34 5.84 10.97
N CYS A 80 -1.09 6.79 11.52
CA CYS A 80 -1.58 7.93 10.74
C CYS A 80 -0.42 8.72 10.12
N GLN A 81 0.64 8.96 10.89
CA GLN A 81 1.82 9.67 10.40
C GLN A 81 2.53 8.91 9.29
N ALA A 82 2.67 7.60 9.45
CA ALA A 82 3.29 6.75 8.45
C ALA A 82 2.48 6.74 7.14
N HIS A 83 1.16 6.67 7.25
CA HIS A 83 0.27 6.70 6.09
C HIS A 83 0.37 8.04 5.34
N GLU A 84 0.45 9.15 6.07
CA GLU A 84 0.62 10.46 5.46
C GLU A 84 1.95 10.56 4.73
N ASN A 85 3.03 10.04 5.32
CA ASN A 85 4.34 10.00 4.68
C ASN A 85 4.30 9.22 3.36
N PHE A 86 3.58 8.11 3.33
CA PHE A 86 3.40 7.32 2.11
C PHE A 86 2.67 8.11 1.04
N ILE A 87 1.58 8.80 1.41
CA ILE A 87 0.81 9.62 0.48
C ILE A 87 1.70 10.71 -0.12
N GLN A 88 2.57 11.32 0.67
CA GLN A 88 3.51 12.33 0.17
C GLN A 88 4.51 11.74 -0.83
N ILE A 89 5.01 10.53 -0.58
CA ILE A 89 5.89 9.83 -1.54
C ILE A 89 5.16 9.65 -2.86
N PHE A 90 3.91 9.21 -2.82
CA PHE A 90 3.09 8.98 -4.00
C PHE A 90 2.84 10.29 -4.76
N GLN A 91 2.54 11.37 -4.05
CA GLN A 91 2.31 12.69 -4.65
C GLN A 91 3.56 13.23 -5.35
N ARG A 92 4.73 13.08 -4.73
CA ARG A 92 6.00 13.49 -5.35
C ARG A 92 6.25 12.72 -6.65
N PHE A 93 5.94 11.43 -6.66
CA PHE A 93 6.05 10.62 -7.86
C PHE A 93 5.13 11.15 -8.97
N LYS A 94 3.88 11.47 -8.64
CA LYS A 94 2.92 12.04 -9.60
C LYS A 94 3.42 13.35 -10.17
N MET A 95 3.95 14.23 -9.35
CA MET A 95 4.51 15.51 -9.80
C MET A 95 5.67 15.31 -10.76
N ARG A 96 6.57 14.38 -10.42
CA ARG A 96 7.70 14.04 -11.28
C ARG A 96 7.22 13.50 -12.63
N SER A 97 6.21 12.64 -12.60
CA SER A 97 5.62 12.04 -13.80
C SER A 97 4.99 13.07 -14.72
N ARG A 98 4.37 14.12 -14.18
CA ARG A 98 3.78 15.20 -14.96
C ARG A 98 4.84 15.99 -15.71
N LYS A 99 6.05 16.14 -15.12
CA LYS A 99 7.16 16.88 -15.75
C LYS A 99 7.91 16.03 -16.76
N GLU A 100 8.17 14.77 -16.44
CA GLU A 100 9.04 13.89 -17.23
C GLU A 100 8.29 12.91 -18.11
N GLY A 101 6.97 12.78 -17.91
CA GLY A 101 6.15 11.76 -18.55
C GLY A 101 6.21 10.43 -17.80
N PHE A 102 5.26 9.55 -18.09
CA PHE A 102 5.21 8.23 -17.49
C PHE A 102 6.06 7.27 -18.32
N ARG A 103 7.13 6.73 -17.72
CA ARG A 103 8.03 5.76 -18.35
C ARG A 103 8.13 4.50 -17.52
N ILE A 104 8.33 3.37 -18.17
CA ILE A 104 8.42 2.08 -17.47
C ILE A 104 9.49 2.06 -16.37
N PRO A 105 10.73 2.56 -16.59
CA PRO A 105 11.73 2.57 -15.52
C PRO A 105 11.27 3.35 -14.28
N MET A 106 10.56 4.45 -14.46
CA MET A 106 10.02 5.24 -13.37
C MET A 106 8.93 4.49 -12.61
N LEU A 107 8.07 3.78 -13.34
CA LEU A 107 7.00 2.96 -12.74
C LEU A 107 7.56 1.77 -11.97
N ILE A 108 8.66 1.17 -12.45
CA ILE A 108 9.37 0.11 -11.74
C ILE A 108 9.94 0.66 -10.42
N GLU A 109 10.54 1.83 -10.45
CA GLU A 109 11.06 2.50 -9.24
C GLU A 109 9.94 2.73 -8.23
N LEU A 110 8.78 3.22 -8.69
CA LEU A 110 7.61 3.40 -7.84
C LEU A 110 7.15 2.08 -7.24
N ASN A 111 7.04 1.05 -8.06
CA ASN A 111 6.60 -0.28 -7.60
C ASN A 111 7.54 -0.83 -6.52
N ASP A 112 8.85 -0.71 -6.72
CA ASP A 112 9.84 -1.16 -5.74
C ASP A 112 9.72 -0.38 -4.43
N THR A 113 9.52 0.94 -4.53
CA THR A 113 9.33 1.80 -3.37
C THR A 113 8.08 1.42 -2.58
N ILE A 114 6.96 1.21 -3.28
CA ILE A 114 5.70 0.82 -2.64
C ILE A 114 5.84 -0.54 -1.96
N ASN A 115 6.41 -1.53 -2.64
CA ASN A 115 6.59 -2.87 -2.08
C ASN A 115 7.43 -2.84 -0.80
N ALA A 116 8.56 -2.13 -0.83
CA ALA A 116 9.44 -2.01 0.33
C ALA A 116 8.72 -1.31 1.49
N TRP A 117 8.01 -0.22 1.20
CA TRP A 117 7.29 0.53 2.23
C TRP A 117 6.18 -0.29 2.87
N ILE A 118 5.36 -0.95 2.05
CA ILE A 118 4.22 -1.75 2.53
C ILE A 118 4.70 -2.90 3.41
N GLN A 119 5.71 -3.63 2.96
CA GLN A 119 6.27 -4.74 3.73
C GLN A 119 6.78 -4.28 5.08
N ASP A 120 7.59 -3.22 5.11
CA ASP A 120 8.15 -2.68 6.33
C ASP A 120 7.06 -2.15 7.25
N HIS A 121 6.08 -1.41 6.70
CA HIS A 121 5.00 -0.81 7.47
C HIS A 121 4.12 -1.86 8.14
N ILE A 122 3.69 -2.89 7.40
CA ILE A 122 2.87 -3.96 7.96
C ILE A 122 3.60 -4.65 9.11
N LEU A 123 4.87 -5.00 8.91
CA LEU A 123 5.65 -5.72 9.91
C LEU A 123 5.95 -4.91 11.17
N ARG A 124 6.18 -3.59 11.01
CA ARG A 124 6.61 -2.74 12.13
C ARG A 124 5.49 -1.98 12.81
N VAL A 125 4.42 -1.68 12.08
CA VAL A 125 3.34 -0.82 12.58
C VAL A 125 2.03 -1.59 12.69
N ASP A 126 1.55 -2.17 11.58
CA ASP A 126 0.23 -2.77 11.54
C ASP A 126 0.11 -3.99 12.47
N THR A 127 1.18 -4.77 12.63
CA THR A 127 1.18 -5.92 13.53
C THR A 127 1.01 -5.52 15.00
N GLU A 128 1.27 -4.25 15.35
CA GLU A 128 1.04 -3.72 16.69
C GLU A 128 -0.46 -3.67 17.05
N LEU A 129 -1.33 -3.80 16.05
CA LEU A 129 -2.77 -3.92 16.29
C LEU A 129 -3.10 -5.20 17.03
N LYS A 130 -2.35 -6.27 16.84
CA LYS A 130 -2.61 -7.59 17.43
C LYS A 130 -2.71 -7.56 18.96
N PRO A 131 -1.71 -7.03 19.69
CA PRO A 131 -1.85 -6.93 21.15
C PRO A 131 -2.95 -5.97 21.57
N CYS A 132 -3.22 -4.93 20.78
CA CYS A 132 -4.31 -4.00 21.07
C CYS A 132 -5.68 -4.69 21.00
N LEU A 133 -5.93 -5.45 19.94
CA LEU A 133 -7.18 -6.21 19.80
C LEU A 133 -7.32 -7.30 20.86
N ALA A 134 -6.23 -7.95 21.23
CA ALA A 134 -6.23 -8.96 22.28
C ALA A 134 -6.65 -8.36 23.62
N ARG A 135 -6.19 -7.17 23.97
CA ARG A 135 -6.59 -6.46 25.19
C ARG A 135 -8.06 -6.08 25.18
N ALA A 136 -8.57 -5.65 24.02
CA ALA A 136 -9.98 -5.26 23.89
C ALA A 136 -10.93 -6.46 24.06
N ARG A 137 -10.46 -7.68 23.78
CA ARG A 137 -11.22 -8.92 23.96
C ARG A 137 -11.12 -9.52 25.37
N GLY A 138 -10.13 -9.09 26.11
CA GLY A 138 -9.92 -9.53 27.49
C GLY A 138 -10.68 -8.66 28.46
#